data_a9c87e13f54d7f57543e6fca827eaa30
#
_entry.id   a9c87e13f54d7f57543e6fca827eaa30
#
_cell.length_a   1.000
_cell.length_b   1.000
_cell.length_c   1.000
_cell.angle_alpha   90.00
_cell.angle_beta   90.00
_cell.angle_gamma   90.00
#
_symmetry.space_group_name_H-M   'P 1'
#
loop_
_entity.id
_entity.type
_entity.pdbx_description
1 polymer ?
#
loop_
_entity_poly.entity_id
_entity_poly.type
_entity_poly.pdbx_seq_one_letter_code
_entity_poly.pdbx_strand_id
1 'polypeptide(L)'
;MSVSKNDDDSQLLPVEERLNIGIIHVGAPTAALNAATRAATLYCLSKGHTPYGIQNGFSGLIRHGSLKKLEWLDVEEWHNLGGSELGTNRTLPSSDLGSVAYYFQLYKLQGLIIIGGFEAFHALNELTEARNDYPIFNMPMTCLPATVSNNVPGTEYSLGSDTCLNVLVNYCDAVKQSASASRRRVFVVEVQGGNSGYIASYIGLVTGSLAVYTPEDKINLRSLQEDIELLKDNFASDVGANRSGKMFIRNENASEVYTTELIADIIKEAGSGKFESRTAVPGHVQQGRQPSSMDRCYAVRFGIKCCEFIENWNKTVRDEVKVVIEICL
;
A
#
# COMPACT_ATOMS: atom_id res chain seq x y z
N MET A 1 -26.27 16.91 -27.79
CA MET A 1 -26.06 15.59 -28.34
C MET A 1 -26.88 14.60 -27.52
N SER A 2 -27.93 14.02 -28.11
CA SER A 2 -28.75 13.01 -27.46
C SER A 2 -27.98 11.70 -27.45
N VAL A 3 -27.53 11.26 -26.27
CA VAL A 3 -26.99 9.92 -26.09
C VAL A 3 -28.15 8.93 -26.28
N SER A 4 -28.06 8.09 -27.31
CA SER A 4 -29.03 7.07 -27.58
C SER A 4 -28.99 6.02 -26.46
N LYS A 5 -30.14 5.73 -25.87
CA LYS A 5 -30.32 4.78 -24.75
C LYS A 5 -30.13 3.31 -25.14
N ASN A 6 -29.71 2.98 -26.36
CA ASN A 6 -29.78 1.62 -26.89
C ASN A 6 -28.45 0.85 -26.97
N ASP A 7 -27.30 1.46 -26.63
CA ASP A 7 -26.00 0.79 -26.72
C ASP A 7 -25.48 0.21 -25.38
N ASP A 8 -26.16 0.50 -24.26
CA ASP A 8 -25.67 0.14 -22.92
C ASP A 8 -26.05 -1.28 -22.47
N ASP A 9 -27.10 -1.88 -23.05
CA ASP A 9 -27.55 -3.23 -22.66
C ASP A 9 -26.72 -4.38 -23.28
N SER A 10 -25.89 -4.10 -24.28
CA SER A 10 -25.12 -5.14 -24.98
C SER A 10 -23.92 -5.69 -24.19
N GLN A 11 -23.53 -5.04 -23.09
CA GLN A 11 -22.41 -5.45 -22.23
C GLN A 11 -22.86 -6.17 -20.96
N LEU A 12 -24.14 -6.11 -20.63
CA LEU A 12 -24.67 -6.74 -19.42
C LEU A 12 -24.71 -8.28 -19.56
N LEU A 13 -24.23 -8.95 -18.52
CA LEU A 13 -24.33 -10.41 -18.44
C LEU A 13 -25.78 -10.87 -18.23
N PRO A 14 -26.14 -12.11 -18.65
CA PRO A 14 -27.38 -12.74 -18.26
C PRO A 14 -27.59 -12.69 -16.74
N VAL A 15 -28.86 -12.61 -16.30
CA VAL A 15 -29.17 -12.42 -14.87
C VAL A 15 -28.60 -13.54 -14.00
N GLU A 16 -28.57 -14.76 -14.51
CA GLU A 16 -28.02 -15.95 -13.85
C GLU A 16 -26.51 -15.95 -13.70
N GLU A 17 -25.81 -15.11 -14.46
CA GLU A 17 -24.36 -14.95 -14.40
C GLU A 17 -23.93 -13.74 -13.54
N ARG A 18 -24.88 -12.92 -13.09
CA ARG A 18 -24.60 -11.74 -12.27
C ARG A 18 -24.26 -12.13 -10.85
N LEU A 19 -23.19 -11.54 -10.32
CA LEU A 19 -22.61 -11.90 -9.03
C LEU A 19 -22.73 -10.77 -8.00
N ASN A 20 -22.78 -11.15 -6.74
CA ASN A 20 -22.58 -10.24 -5.61
C ASN A 20 -21.10 -10.28 -5.18
N ILE A 21 -20.38 -9.19 -5.36
CA ILE A 21 -18.94 -9.12 -5.11
C ILE A 21 -18.66 -8.17 -3.94
N GLY A 22 -18.04 -8.70 -2.88
CA GLY A 22 -17.59 -7.92 -1.73
C GLY A 22 -16.24 -7.23 -2.03
N ILE A 23 -16.09 -5.99 -1.59
CA ILE A 23 -14.83 -5.23 -1.65
C ILE A 23 -14.52 -4.72 -0.26
N ILE A 24 -13.35 -5.05 0.27
CA ILE A 24 -12.93 -4.69 1.63
C ILE A 24 -11.51 -4.13 1.63
N HIS A 25 -11.28 -3.09 2.47
CA HIS A 25 -9.95 -2.56 2.72
C HIS A 25 -9.41 -3.11 4.05
N VAL A 26 -8.17 -3.62 4.04
CA VAL A 26 -7.53 -4.23 5.23
C VAL A 26 -6.09 -3.74 5.36
N GLY A 27 -5.71 -3.28 6.54
CA GLY A 27 -4.36 -2.80 6.85
C GLY A 27 -4.23 -1.28 6.83
N ALA A 28 -3.02 -0.78 6.68
CA ALA A 28 -2.73 0.65 6.63
C ALA A 28 -3.28 1.28 5.33
N PRO A 29 -3.84 2.50 5.38
CA PRO A 29 -4.31 3.18 4.18
C PRO A 29 -3.16 3.59 3.27
N THR A 30 -3.42 3.58 1.95
CA THR A 30 -2.52 4.11 0.92
C THR A 30 -3.26 5.06 0.00
N ALA A 31 -2.54 5.72 -0.90
CA ALA A 31 -3.14 6.71 -1.79
C ALA A 31 -4.16 6.13 -2.79
N ALA A 32 -4.06 4.86 -3.17
CA ALA A 32 -4.80 4.32 -4.32
C ALA A 32 -5.88 3.28 -3.98
N LEU A 33 -6.21 3.05 -2.70
CA LEU A 33 -7.29 2.14 -2.28
C LEU A 33 -8.63 2.50 -2.93
N ASN A 34 -8.99 3.75 -2.86
CA ASN A 34 -10.25 4.27 -3.42
C ASN A 34 -10.31 4.13 -4.93
N ALA A 35 -9.20 4.40 -5.62
CA ALA A 35 -9.11 4.26 -7.08
C ALA A 35 -9.32 2.80 -7.53
N ALA A 36 -8.77 1.83 -6.79
CA ALA A 36 -8.96 0.40 -7.06
C ALA A 36 -10.40 -0.03 -6.81
N THR A 37 -10.99 0.39 -5.68
CA THR A 37 -12.41 0.14 -5.38
C THR A 37 -13.32 0.73 -6.45
N ARG A 38 -13.07 1.96 -6.88
CA ARG A 38 -13.80 2.58 -7.98
C ARG A 38 -13.73 1.73 -9.26
N ALA A 39 -12.53 1.31 -9.66
CA ALA A 39 -12.36 0.52 -10.87
C ALA A 39 -13.13 -0.80 -10.82
N ALA A 40 -13.02 -1.55 -9.71
CA ALA A 40 -13.78 -2.78 -9.49
C ALA A 40 -15.29 -2.53 -9.47
N THR A 41 -15.76 -1.47 -8.79
CA THR A 41 -17.17 -1.09 -8.74
C THR A 41 -17.73 -0.79 -10.14
N LEU A 42 -17.04 0.04 -10.92
CA LEU A 42 -17.49 0.41 -12.27
C LEU A 42 -17.52 -0.80 -13.21
N TYR A 43 -16.51 -1.66 -13.12
CA TYR A 43 -16.52 -2.92 -13.87
C TYR A 43 -17.73 -3.78 -13.50
N CYS A 44 -17.97 -4.01 -12.20
CA CYS A 44 -19.13 -4.75 -11.72
C CYS A 44 -20.43 -4.20 -12.27
N LEU A 45 -20.64 -2.89 -12.17
CA LEU A 45 -21.85 -2.24 -12.65
C LEU A 45 -22.01 -2.37 -14.17
N SER A 46 -20.93 -2.25 -14.95
CA SER A 46 -20.97 -2.39 -16.41
C SER A 46 -21.34 -3.81 -16.87
N LYS A 47 -21.08 -4.83 -16.05
CA LYS A 47 -21.43 -6.24 -16.31
C LYS A 47 -22.76 -6.66 -15.66
N GLY A 48 -23.38 -5.79 -14.84
CA GLY A 48 -24.61 -6.08 -14.11
C GLY A 48 -24.40 -6.83 -12.78
N HIS A 49 -23.16 -6.95 -12.31
CA HIS A 49 -22.86 -7.44 -10.96
C HIS A 49 -23.26 -6.41 -9.90
N THR A 50 -23.40 -6.88 -8.66
CA THR A 50 -23.70 -6.03 -7.52
C THR A 50 -22.44 -5.91 -6.63
N PRO A 51 -21.72 -4.78 -6.67
CA PRO A 51 -20.60 -4.54 -5.78
C PRO A 51 -21.07 -4.12 -4.38
N TYR A 52 -20.51 -4.75 -3.34
CA TYR A 52 -20.73 -4.41 -1.95
C TYR A 52 -19.44 -3.91 -1.31
N GLY A 53 -19.41 -2.64 -0.87
CA GLY A 53 -18.33 -2.10 -0.07
C GLY A 53 -18.49 -2.49 1.40
N ILE A 54 -17.55 -3.23 1.95
CA ILE A 54 -17.49 -3.60 3.37
C ILE A 54 -16.81 -2.45 4.11
N GLN A 55 -17.56 -1.80 4.99
CA GLN A 55 -17.10 -0.59 5.69
C GLN A 55 -16.29 -0.94 6.94
N ASN A 56 -15.23 -0.16 7.17
CA ASN A 56 -14.35 -0.27 8.33
C ASN A 56 -13.71 -1.66 8.50
N GLY A 57 -13.33 -2.30 7.39
CA GLY A 57 -12.65 -3.58 7.38
C GLY A 57 -13.45 -4.70 8.08
N PHE A 58 -12.77 -5.75 8.51
CA PHE A 58 -13.42 -6.85 9.23
C PHE A 58 -14.01 -6.42 10.59
N SER A 59 -13.44 -5.44 11.27
CA SER A 59 -14.02 -4.92 12.52
C SER A 59 -15.40 -4.31 12.32
N GLY A 60 -15.61 -3.54 11.23
CA GLY A 60 -16.91 -2.97 10.89
C GLY A 60 -17.93 -4.05 10.50
N LEU A 61 -17.49 -5.04 9.72
CA LEU A 61 -18.30 -6.19 9.35
C LEU A 61 -18.75 -6.98 10.59
N ILE A 62 -17.81 -7.38 11.45
CA ILE A 62 -18.08 -8.21 12.65
C ILE A 62 -19.02 -7.50 13.60
N ARG A 63 -18.78 -6.21 13.90
CA ARG A 63 -19.52 -5.47 14.92
C ARG A 63 -20.88 -4.96 14.46
N HIS A 64 -21.01 -4.61 13.19
CA HIS A 64 -22.16 -3.84 12.70
C HIS A 64 -22.78 -4.40 11.44
N GLY A 65 -22.18 -5.43 10.80
CA GLY A 65 -22.63 -5.92 9.50
C GLY A 65 -22.62 -4.84 8.42
N SER A 66 -21.65 -3.95 8.49
CA SER A 66 -21.62 -2.73 7.68
C SER A 66 -21.20 -3.03 6.24
N LEU A 67 -22.14 -3.49 5.42
CA LEU A 67 -22.01 -3.59 3.96
C LEU A 67 -22.93 -2.56 3.30
N LYS A 68 -22.41 -1.87 2.31
CA LYS A 68 -23.15 -0.93 1.48
C LYS A 68 -23.06 -1.38 0.02
N LYS A 69 -24.20 -1.51 -0.64
CA LYS A 69 -24.22 -1.62 -2.11
C LYS A 69 -23.62 -0.33 -2.69
N LEU A 70 -22.62 -0.47 -3.55
CA LEU A 70 -21.97 0.66 -4.20
C LEU A 70 -22.65 0.95 -5.54
N GLU A 71 -22.89 2.23 -5.78
CA GLU A 71 -23.45 2.74 -7.02
C GLU A 71 -22.46 3.69 -7.71
N TRP A 72 -22.71 4.06 -8.94
CA TRP A 72 -21.85 4.97 -9.71
C TRP A 72 -21.52 6.26 -8.96
N LEU A 73 -22.54 6.91 -8.42
CA LEU A 73 -22.39 8.19 -7.72
C LEU A 73 -21.58 8.07 -6.42
N ASP A 74 -21.56 6.90 -5.78
CA ASP A 74 -20.78 6.69 -4.56
C ASP A 74 -19.28 6.79 -4.83
N VAL A 75 -18.84 6.34 -6.01
CA VAL A 75 -17.41 6.19 -6.34
C VAL A 75 -16.91 7.19 -7.39
N GLU A 76 -17.74 8.14 -7.82
CA GLU A 76 -17.44 9.02 -8.96
C GLU A 76 -16.09 9.71 -8.82
N GLU A 77 -15.80 10.33 -7.68
CA GLU A 77 -14.57 11.06 -7.41
C GLU A 77 -13.44 10.24 -6.76
N TRP A 78 -13.64 8.95 -6.54
CA TRP A 78 -12.68 8.13 -5.79
C TRP A 78 -11.35 7.89 -6.51
N HIS A 79 -11.27 8.17 -7.79
CA HIS A 79 -10.02 8.03 -8.57
C HIS A 79 -8.91 9.00 -8.12
N ASN A 80 -9.25 10.11 -7.47
CA ASN A 80 -8.31 11.14 -7.04
C ASN A 80 -8.26 11.34 -5.52
N LEU A 81 -9.03 10.55 -4.74
CA LEU A 81 -9.04 10.60 -3.29
C LEU A 81 -8.07 9.59 -2.70
N GLY A 82 -7.11 10.06 -1.91
CA GLY A 82 -6.25 9.19 -1.11
C GLY A 82 -6.96 8.68 0.14
N GLY A 83 -6.33 7.77 0.85
CA GLY A 83 -6.91 7.14 2.04
C GLY A 83 -7.93 6.07 1.70
N SER A 84 -8.98 5.93 2.50
CA SER A 84 -9.99 4.88 2.36
C SER A 84 -11.38 5.40 2.69
N GLU A 85 -12.22 5.55 1.66
CA GLU A 85 -13.62 5.97 1.83
C GLU A 85 -14.48 4.84 2.43
N LEU A 86 -14.12 3.57 2.21
CA LEU A 86 -14.73 2.45 2.92
C LEU A 86 -14.31 2.37 4.38
N GLY A 87 -13.23 3.04 4.77
CA GLY A 87 -12.54 2.82 6.04
C GLY A 87 -11.73 1.53 6.03
N THR A 88 -10.69 1.47 6.85
CA THR A 88 -9.80 0.33 6.97
C THR A 88 -9.35 0.12 8.41
N ASN A 89 -8.96 -1.09 8.74
CA ASN A 89 -8.27 -1.41 9.99
C ASN A 89 -7.46 -2.71 9.85
N ARG A 90 -6.74 -3.09 10.91
CA ARG A 90 -5.88 -4.28 10.92
C ARG A 90 -6.53 -5.52 11.55
N THR A 91 -7.84 -5.46 11.85
CA THR A 91 -8.57 -6.62 12.39
C THR A 91 -8.63 -7.72 11.34
N LEU A 92 -8.25 -8.95 11.73
CA LEU A 92 -8.27 -10.12 10.88
C LEU A 92 -9.60 -10.88 11.02
N PRO A 93 -9.99 -11.69 10.01
CA PRO A 93 -11.22 -12.49 10.05
C PRO A 93 -11.29 -13.45 11.22
N SER A 94 -10.13 -14.00 11.65
CA SER A 94 -10.02 -14.93 12.80
C SER A 94 -10.54 -14.36 14.11
N SER A 95 -10.73 -13.04 14.23
CA SER A 95 -11.34 -12.42 15.40
C SER A 95 -12.79 -12.90 15.63
N ASP A 96 -13.56 -13.19 14.58
CA ASP A 96 -14.88 -13.81 14.62
C ASP A 96 -15.31 -14.32 13.22
N LEU A 97 -14.81 -15.49 12.84
CA LEU A 97 -15.13 -16.14 11.56
C LEU A 97 -16.63 -16.44 11.42
N GLY A 98 -17.31 -16.71 12.51
CA GLY A 98 -18.74 -16.99 12.51
C GLY A 98 -19.56 -15.78 12.04
N SER A 99 -19.29 -14.60 12.57
CA SER A 99 -19.93 -13.35 12.13
C SER A 99 -19.57 -13.01 10.69
N VAL A 100 -18.31 -13.20 10.27
CA VAL A 100 -17.89 -12.98 8.87
C VAL A 100 -18.68 -13.89 7.94
N ALA A 101 -18.75 -15.21 8.23
CA ALA A 101 -19.50 -16.17 7.45
C ALA A 101 -21.00 -15.84 7.39
N TYR A 102 -21.58 -15.46 8.52
CA TYR A 102 -22.98 -15.06 8.60
C TYR A 102 -23.31 -13.90 7.65
N TYR A 103 -22.52 -12.82 7.67
CA TYR A 103 -22.77 -11.68 6.80
C TYR A 103 -22.51 -11.99 5.33
N PHE A 104 -21.50 -12.80 5.02
CA PHE A 104 -21.26 -13.24 3.63
C PHE A 104 -22.46 -14.05 3.08
N GLN A 105 -23.07 -14.91 3.91
CA GLN A 105 -24.30 -15.64 3.55
C GLN A 105 -25.50 -14.69 3.41
N LEU A 106 -25.67 -13.76 4.36
CA LEU A 106 -26.80 -12.82 4.36
C LEU A 106 -26.83 -11.98 3.08
N TYR A 107 -25.66 -11.48 2.63
CA TYR A 107 -25.52 -10.71 1.40
C TYR A 107 -25.29 -11.57 0.16
N LYS A 108 -25.26 -12.89 0.31
CA LYS A 108 -25.06 -13.87 -0.77
C LYS A 108 -23.84 -13.55 -1.62
N LEU A 109 -22.72 -13.27 -0.97
CA LEU A 109 -21.48 -12.96 -1.66
C LEU A 109 -20.97 -14.18 -2.44
N GLN A 110 -20.53 -13.94 -3.67
CA GLN A 110 -20.03 -14.94 -4.61
C GLN A 110 -18.60 -14.66 -5.07
N GLY A 111 -17.99 -13.61 -4.52
CA GLY A 111 -16.59 -13.25 -4.71
C GLY A 111 -16.18 -12.17 -3.73
N LEU A 112 -14.88 -12.12 -3.41
CA LEU A 112 -14.32 -11.15 -2.48
C LEU A 112 -13.02 -10.55 -3.03
N ILE A 113 -12.94 -9.22 -3.03
CA ILE A 113 -11.72 -8.47 -3.33
C ILE A 113 -11.23 -7.84 -2.04
N ILE A 114 -10.06 -8.29 -1.55
CA ILE A 114 -9.41 -7.78 -0.35
C ILE A 114 -8.29 -6.84 -0.80
N ILE A 115 -8.41 -5.55 -0.53
CA ILE A 115 -7.45 -4.53 -0.95
C ILE A 115 -6.62 -4.10 0.26
N GLY A 116 -5.30 -4.27 0.19
CA GLY A 116 -4.42 -3.85 1.26
C GLY A 116 -3.03 -4.45 1.21
N GLY A 117 -2.30 -4.33 2.32
CA GLY A 117 -0.94 -4.80 2.46
C GLY A 117 -0.84 -6.23 2.98
N PHE A 118 0.16 -6.45 3.83
CA PHE A 118 0.43 -7.77 4.39
C PHE A 118 -0.74 -8.33 5.21
N GLU A 119 -1.48 -7.46 5.92
CA GLU A 119 -2.68 -7.85 6.66
C GLU A 119 -3.81 -8.33 5.73
N ALA A 120 -3.94 -7.76 4.53
CA ALA A 120 -4.92 -8.21 3.52
C ALA A 120 -4.56 -9.61 3.01
N PHE A 121 -3.28 -9.86 2.73
CA PHE A 121 -2.79 -11.19 2.35
C PHE A 121 -3.00 -12.21 3.48
N HIS A 122 -2.76 -11.83 4.72
CA HIS A 122 -2.99 -12.68 5.90
C HIS A 122 -4.48 -13.01 6.06
N ALA A 123 -5.35 -12.01 5.91
CA ALA A 123 -6.80 -12.21 5.96
C ALA A 123 -7.29 -13.19 4.89
N LEU A 124 -6.74 -13.12 3.67
CA LEU A 124 -7.03 -14.08 2.60
C LEU A 124 -6.66 -15.51 3.01
N ASN A 125 -5.47 -15.69 3.62
CA ASN A 125 -5.02 -17.00 4.07
C ASN A 125 -5.94 -17.57 5.17
N GLU A 126 -6.31 -16.77 6.19
CA GLU A 126 -7.22 -17.19 7.25
C GLU A 126 -8.59 -17.63 6.70
N LEU A 127 -9.17 -16.85 5.77
CA LEU A 127 -10.44 -17.24 5.12
C LEU A 127 -10.30 -18.52 4.29
N THR A 128 -9.13 -18.73 3.67
CA THR A 128 -8.84 -19.93 2.88
C THR A 128 -8.72 -21.17 3.77
N GLU A 129 -8.04 -21.04 4.90
CA GLU A 129 -7.90 -22.14 5.88
C GLU A 129 -9.26 -22.49 6.51
N ALA A 130 -10.13 -21.50 6.73
CA ALA A 130 -11.45 -21.69 7.32
C ALA A 130 -12.52 -22.26 6.37
N ARG A 131 -12.21 -22.59 5.10
CA ARG A 131 -13.14 -23.10 4.10
C ARG A 131 -13.82 -24.41 4.49
N ASN A 132 -13.11 -25.29 5.20
CA ASN A 132 -13.67 -26.56 5.65
C ASN A 132 -14.74 -26.37 6.72
N ASP A 133 -14.57 -25.36 7.58
CA ASP A 133 -15.49 -25.08 8.68
C ASP A 133 -16.67 -24.20 8.23
N TYR A 134 -16.43 -23.33 7.25
CA TYR A 134 -17.41 -22.37 6.72
C TYR A 134 -17.53 -22.47 5.19
N PRO A 135 -18.45 -23.28 4.66
CA PRO A 135 -18.61 -23.50 3.21
C PRO A 135 -18.80 -22.23 2.38
N ILE A 136 -19.29 -21.13 2.97
CA ILE A 136 -19.46 -19.84 2.28
C ILE A 136 -18.12 -19.27 1.80
N PHE A 137 -17.00 -19.61 2.43
CA PHE A 137 -15.68 -19.19 2.00
C PHE A 137 -15.15 -19.96 0.78
N ASN A 138 -15.87 -20.99 0.29
CA ASN A 138 -15.60 -21.68 -0.97
C ASN A 138 -16.03 -20.84 -2.17
N MET A 139 -15.62 -19.59 -2.21
CA MET A 139 -15.80 -18.66 -3.32
C MET A 139 -14.45 -18.10 -3.77
N PRO A 140 -14.35 -17.53 -4.99
CA PRO A 140 -13.13 -16.87 -5.44
C PRO A 140 -12.85 -15.63 -4.59
N MET A 141 -11.62 -15.54 -4.12
CA MET A 141 -11.13 -14.41 -3.35
C MET A 141 -9.82 -13.95 -3.94
N THR A 142 -9.65 -12.63 -4.06
CA THR A 142 -8.41 -12.02 -4.55
C THR A 142 -7.83 -11.07 -3.52
N CYS A 143 -6.50 -11.00 -3.44
CA CYS A 143 -5.78 -9.97 -2.72
C CYS A 143 -5.21 -8.97 -3.72
N LEU A 144 -5.70 -7.73 -3.68
CA LEU A 144 -5.17 -6.63 -4.48
C LEU A 144 -4.13 -5.88 -3.64
N PRO A 145 -2.83 -5.94 -4.01
CA PRO A 145 -1.76 -5.39 -3.18
C PRO A 145 -1.80 -3.87 -3.12
N ALA A 146 -1.90 -3.33 -1.92
CA ALA A 146 -1.94 -1.89 -1.68
C ALA A 146 -1.25 -1.56 -0.35
N THR A 147 0.02 -1.16 -0.44
CA THR A 147 0.85 -0.76 0.70
C THR A 147 2.03 0.07 0.23
N VAL A 148 2.44 1.04 1.03
CA VAL A 148 3.66 1.82 0.76
C VAL A 148 4.92 0.96 0.86
N SER A 149 4.90 -0.09 1.67
CA SER A 149 6.04 -0.97 1.94
C SER A 149 6.42 -1.88 0.77
N ASN A 150 5.54 -2.06 -0.21
CA ASN A 150 5.72 -2.93 -1.39
C ASN A 150 6.21 -4.35 -1.05
N ASN A 151 5.67 -4.95 0.02
CA ASN A 151 6.12 -6.22 0.56
C ASN A 151 5.04 -7.31 0.63
N VAL A 152 3.99 -7.20 -0.17
CA VAL A 152 2.99 -8.27 -0.27
C VAL A 152 3.58 -9.46 -1.02
N PRO A 153 3.58 -10.68 -0.44
CA PRO A 153 4.19 -11.85 -1.06
C PRO A 153 3.60 -12.15 -2.44
N GLY A 154 4.46 -12.53 -3.39
CA GLY A 154 4.06 -12.90 -4.76
C GLY A 154 3.71 -11.71 -5.66
N THR A 155 3.96 -10.47 -5.24
CA THR A 155 3.70 -9.27 -6.04
C THR A 155 4.98 -8.47 -6.25
N GLU A 156 5.12 -7.84 -7.43
CA GLU A 156 6.24 -6.94 -7.73
C GLU A 156 5.90 -5.48 -7.40
N TYR A 157 4.61 -5.14 -7.40
CA TYR A 157 4.13 -3.79 -7.23
C TYR A 157 2.89 -3.72 -6.36
N SER A 158 2.90 -2.81 -5.37
CA SER A 158 1.76 -2.52 -4.52
C SER A 158 1.26 -1.09 -4.75
N LEU A 159 -0.05 -0.92 -4.82
CA LEU A 159 -0.68 0.39 -4.97
C LEU A 159 -0.31 1.32 -3.80
N GLY A 160 0.00 2.55 -4.11
CA GLY A 160 0.41 3.59 -3.15
C GLY A 160 1.92 3.69 -2.96
N SER A 161 2.72 2.72 -3.42
CA SER A 161 4.17 2.78 -3.30
C SER A 161 4.78 3.89 -4.17
N ASP A 162 4.35 4.04 -5.42
CA ASP A 162 4.84 5.11 -6.30
C ASP A 162 4.46 6.50 -5.79
N THR A 163 3.23 6.68 -5.32
CA THR A 163 2.80 7.93 -4.69
C THR A 163 3.68 8.28 -3.49
N CYS A 164 3.97 7.31 -2.62
CA CYS A 164 4.83 7.48 -1.46
C CYS A 164 6.25 7.91 -1.88
N LEU A 165 6.83 7.23 -2.86
CA LEU A 165 8.18 7.55 -3.37
C LEU A 165 8.23 8.98 -3.94
N ASN A 166 7.24 9.40 -4.72
CA ASN A 166 7.19 10.75 -5.28
C ASN A 166 7.11 11.84 -4.19
N VAL A 167 6.34 11.61 -3.12
CA VAL A 167 6.27 12.53 -1.98
C VAL A 167 7.61 12.60 -1.26
N LEU A 168 8.25 11.46 -1.02
CA LEU A 168 9.52 11.38 -0.33
C LEU A 168 10.68 11.98 -1.14
N VAL A 169 10.69 11.80 -2.46
CA VAL A 169 11.68 12.47 -3.33
C VAL A 169 11.61 13.98 -3.14
N ASN A 170 10.42 14.57 -3.27
CA ASN A 170 10.22 16.00 -3.07
C ASN A 170 10.65 16.47 -1.67
N TYR A 171 10.31 15.67 -0.65
CA TYR A 171 10.70 15.96 0.74
C TYR A 171 12.23 15.92 0.92
N CYS A 172 12.88 14.87 0.46
CA CYS A 172 14.32 14.68 0.57
C CYS A 172 15.11 15.72 -0.23
N ASP A 173 14.63 16.12 -1.41
CA ASP A 173 15.24 17.18 -2.20
C ASP A 173 15.19 18.52 -1.47
N ALA A 174 14.07 18.85 -0.82
CA ALA A 174 13.96 20.06 0.01
C ALA A 174 14.91 20.01 1.23
N VAL A 175 14.98 18.85 1.91
CA VAL A 175 15.91 18.63 3.03
C VAL A 175 17.36 18.76 2.57
N LYS A 176 17.69 18.15 1.42
CA LYS A 176 19.04 18.19 0.84
C LYS A 176 19.44 19.59 0.40
N GLN A 177 18.50 20.37 -0.14
CA GLN A 177 18.71 21.78 -0.46
C GLN A 177 19.03 22.61 0.82
N SER A 178 18.31 22.35 1.92
CA SER A 178 18.60 22.99 3.21
C SER A 178 19.99 22.62 3.74
N ALA A 179 20.39 21.35 3.59
CA ALA A 179 21.74 20.90 3.95
C ALA A 179 22.84 21.62 3.14
N SER A 180 22.63 21.73 1.82
CA SER A 180 23.56 22.44 0.91
C SER A 180 23.69 23.93 1.26
N ALA A 181 22.56 24.59 1.53
CA ALA A 181 22.55 26.01 1.91
C ALA A 181 23.33 26.29 3.22
N SER A 182 23.26 25.35 4.17
CA SER A 182 23.97 25.46 5.47
C SER A 182 25.44 25.07 5.39
N ARG A 183 25.89 24.47 4.29
CA ARG A 183 27.27 24.08 3.92
C ARG A 183 27.97 23.08 4.82
N ARG A 184 27.51 22.86 6.04
CA ARG A 184 28.09 21.94 7.03
C ARG A 184 27.03 21.16 7.78
N ARG A 185 25.96 20.80 7.06
CA ARG A 185 24.85 20.07 7.65
C ARG A 185 24.63 18.75 6.94
N VAL A 186 24.38 17.72 7.74
CA VAL A 186 23.92 16.40 7.30
C VAL A 186 22.54 16.13 7.92
N PHE A 187 21.67 15.50 7.18
CA PHE A 187 20.39 15.04 7.70
C PHE A 187 20.34 13.52 7.78
N VAL A 188 19.79 13.02 8.88
CA VAL A 188 19.34 11.63 9.02
C VAL A 188 17.83 11.64 8.83
N VAL A 189 17.38 11.09 7.71
CA VAL A 189 15.95 11.06 7.34
C VAL A 189 15.38 9.69 7.67
N GLU A 190 14.38 9.65 8.56
CA GLU A 190 13.65 8.43 8.85
C GLU A 190 12.45 8.29 7.92
N VAL A 191 12.36 7.16 7.21
CA VAL A 191 11.23 6.81 6.36
C VAL A 191 10.47 5.63 6.94
N GLN A 192 9.15 5.60 6.75
CA GLN A 192 8.34 4.43 7.08
C GLN A 192 8.62 3.29 6.08
N GLY A 193 8.01 2.15 6.30
CA GLY A 193 8.15 0.95 5.46
C GLY A 193 7.99 -0.32 6.26
N GLY A 194 7.79 -0.20 7.57
CA GLY A 194 7.71 -1.36 8.46
C GLY A 194 8.98 -2.22 8.35
N ASN A 195 8.80 -3.51 8.16
CA ASN A 195 9.91 -4.47 8.04
C ASN A 195 10.41 -4.64 6.59
N SER A 196 10.18 -3.64 5.72
CA SER A 196 10.65 -3.63 4.34
C SER A 196 11.57 -2.44 4.08
N GLY A 197 12.75 -2.70 3.58
CA GLY A 197 13.72 -1.69 3.16
C GLY A 197 13.41 -1.02 1.81
N TYR A 198 12.32 -1.40 1.14
CA TYR A 198 11.97 -0.91 -0.20
C TYR A 198 12.02 0.62 -0.31
N ILE A 199 11.28 1.33 0.55
CA ILE A 199 11.23 2.80 0.52
C ILE A 199 12.61 3.40 0.79
N ALA A 200 13.30 2.94 1.83
CA ALA A 200 14.61 3.46 2.20
C ALA A 200 15.63 3.29 1.07
N SER A 201 15.66 2.11 0.44
CA SER A 201 16.58 1.79 -0.66
C SER A 201 16.30 2.63 -1.90
N TYR A 202 15.03 2.75 -2.32
CA TYR A 202 14.68 3.57 -3.48
C TYR A 202 14.95 5.04 -3.26
N ILE A 203 14.56 5.60 -2.11
CA ILE A 203 14.82 7.00 -1.79
C ILE A 203 16.30 7.27 -1.68
N GLY A 204 17.06 6.36 -1.06
CA GLY A 204 18.51 6.47 -0.99
C GLY A 204 19.17 6.54 -2.36
N LEU A 205 18.73 5.66 -3.28
CA LEU A 205 19.25 5.60 -4.64
C LEU A 205 18.91 6.86 -5.45
N VAL A 206 17.62 7.24 -5.50
CA VAL A 206 17.17 8.33 -6.39
C VAL A 206 17.57 9.72 -5.89
N THR A 207 17.77 9.89 -4.58
CA THR A 207 18.22 11.15 -3.98
C THR A 207 19.74 11.22 -3.79
N GLY A 208 20.47 10.12 -4.04
CA GLY A 208 21.90 10.03 -3.83
C GLY A 208 22.27 10.27 -2.37
N SER A 209 21.69 9.50 -1.45
CA SER A 209 22.09 9.53 -0.04
C SER A 209 23.44 8.87 0.16
N LEU A 210 24.12 9.25 1.22
CA LEU A 210 25.47 8.73 1.53
C LEU A 210 25.42 7.30 2.06
N ALA A 211 24.41 7.01 2.88
CA ALA A 211 24.15 5.68 3.40
C ALA A 211 22.64 5.43 3.52
N VAL A 212 22.26 4.13 3.50
CA VAL A 212 20.89 3.67 3.66
C VAL A 212 20.88 2.55 4.68
N TYR A 213 19.98 2.64 5.65
CA TYR A 213 19.80 1.62 6.68
C TYR A 213 18.42 0.97 6.55
N THR A 214 18.42 -0.34 6.35
CA THR A 214 17.22 -1.16 6.14
C THR A 214 17.03 -2.16 7.27
N PRO A 215 15.80 -2.69 7.47
CA PRO A 215 15.57 -3.76 8.44
C PRO A 215 16.29 -5.07 8.08
N GLU A 216 16.49 -5.31 6.79
CA GLU A 216 17.14 -6.51 6.25
C GLU A 216 18.63 -6.53 6.57
N ASP A 217 19.34 -5.41 6.35
CA ASP A 217 20.77 -5.31 6.56
C ASP A 217 21.13 -5.02 8.02
N LYS A 218 20.19 -4.41 8.76
CA LYS A 218 20.38 -3.93 10.14
C LYS A 218 21.52 -2.91 10.26
N ILE A 219 21.63 -2.28 11.42
CA ILE A 219 22.70 -1.32 11.70
C ILE A 219 23.66 -1.93 12.72
N ASN A 220 24.94 -1.90 12.44
CA ASN A 220 25.98 -2.24 13.39
C ASN A 220 27.00 -1.11 13.53
N LEU A 221 27.75 -1.11 14.64
CA LEU A 221 28.69 -0.04 14.96
C LEU A 221 29.78 0.12 13.91
N ARG A 222 30.22 -0.96 13.30
CA ARG A 222 31.29 -0.94 12.30
C ARG A 222 30.83 -0.27 11.00
N SER A 223 29.66 -0.65 10.48
CA SER A 223 29.11 -0.04 9.27
C SER A 223 28.83 1.45 9.49
N LEU A 224 28.29 1.81 10.65
CA LEU A 224 28.06 3.22 11.00
C LEU A 224 29.38 4.01 11.07
N GLN A 225 30.43 3.41 11.60
CA GLN A 225 31.76 4.05 11.65
C GLN A 225 32.34 4.24 10.24
N GLU A 226 32.25 3.26 9.37
CA GLU A 226 32.71 3.32 7.97
C GLU A 226 31.95 4.44 7.22
N ASP A 227 30.63 4.55 7.40
CA ASP A 227 29.81 5.60 6.80
C ASP A 227 30.16 7.00 7.33
N ILE A 228 30.51 7.12 8.61
CA ILE A 228 30.95 8.39 9.20
C ILE A 228 32.34 8.80 8.67
N GLU A 229 33.27 7.89 8.49
CA GLU A 229 34.54 8.20 7.86
C GLU A 229 34.33 8.64 6.41
N LEU A 230 33.48 7.95 5.63
CA LEU A 230 33.12 8.39 4.29
C LEU A 230 32.49 9.79 4.29
N LEU A 231 31.65 10.12 5.29
CA LEU A 231 31.07 11.47 5.45
C LEU A 231 32.15 12.51 5.70
N LYS A 232 33.14 12.22 6.55
CA LYS A 232 34.27 13.12 6.83
C LYS A 232 35.10 13.38 5.58
N ASP A 233 35.39 12.34 4.80
CA ASP A 233 36.16 12.46 3.54
C ASP A 233 35.38 13.28 2.51
N ASN A 234 34.07 13.08 2.42
CA ASN A 234 33.19 13.89 1.56
C ASN A 234 33.21 15.37 1.95
N PHE A 235 33.18 15.71 3.26
CA PHE A 235 33.27 17.09 3.70
C PHE A 235 34.71 17.68 3.49
N ALA A 236 35.74 16.87 3.59
CA ALA A 236 37.11 17.29 3.34
C ALA A 236 37.35 17.60 1.85
N SER A 237 36.69 16.87 0.96
CA SER A 237 36.78 17.04 -0.49
C SER A 237 35.87 18.14 -1.05
N ASP A 238 34.93 18.68 -0.28
CA ASP A 238 34.03 19.76 -0.66
C ASP A 238 34.78 21.10 -0.88
N VAL A 239 35.41 21.25 -2.03
CA VAL A 239 36.15 22.45 -2.43
C VAL A 239 35.37 23.24 -3.47
N GLY A 240 35.17 24.54 -3.28
CA GLY A 240 34.57 25.44 -4.25
C GLY A 240 33.05 25.39 -4.33
N ALA A 241 32.53 25.30 -5.56
CA ALA A 241 31.08 25.36 -5.85
C ALA A 241 30.33 24.03 -5.68
N ASN A 242 31.03 22.90 -5.66
CA ASN A 242 30.44 21.55 -5.54
C ASN A 242 30.20 21.19 -4.07
N ARG A 243 29.14 21.75 -3.51
CA ARG A 243 28.73 21.48 -2.12
C ARG A 243 27.35 20.83 -2.11
N SER A 244 27.28 19.52 -2.35
CA SER A 244 26.04 18.78 -2.25
C SER A 244 25.62 18.60 -0.79
N GLY A 245 24.34 18.75 -0.49
CA GLY A 245 23.78 18.40 0.83
C GLY A 245 24.00 16.92 1.12
N LYS A 246 24.42 16.61 2.34
CA LYS A 246 24.66 15.24 2.78
C LYS A 246 23.41 14.70 3.50
N MET A 247 23.07 13.44 3.23
CA MET A 247 21.88 12.81 3.78
C MET A 247 22.11 11.32 4.00
N PHE A 248 21.59 10.82 5.11
CA PHE A 248 21.45 9.40 5.43
C PHE A 248 19.96 9.05 5.41
N ILE A 249 19.59 7.93 4.85
CA ILE A 249 18.23 7.41 4.90
C ILE A 249 18.19 6.23 5.87
N ARG A 250 17.20 6.23 6.76
CA ARG A 250 16.95 5.17 7.70
C ARG A 250 15.49 4.72 7.63
N ASN A 251 15.25 3.40 7.48
CA ASN A 251 13.92 2.85 7.71
C ASN A 251 13.60 2.86 9.22
N GLU A 252 12.34 3.12 9.58
CA GLU A 252 11.87 3.18 10.97
C GLU A 252 12.22 1.94 11.81
N ASN A 253 12.29 0.74 11.19
CA ASN A 253 12.59 -0.53 11.85
C ASN A 253 14.02 -1.05 11.55
N ALA A 254 14.91 -0.23 11.00
CA ALA A 254 16.28 -0.67 10.70
C ALA A 254 17.07 -1.10 11.95
N SER A 255 16.76 -0.52 13.12
CA SER A 255 17.35 -0.91 14.40
C SER A 255 16.51 -0.37 15.56
N GLU A 256 16.35 -1.18 16.62
CA GLU A 256 15.77 -0.73 17.88
C GLU A 256 16.76 0.07 18.73
N VAL A 257 18.06 -0.15 18.57
CA VAL A 257 19.13 0.50 19.34
C VAL A 257 19.59 1.78 18.66
N TYR A 258 19.92 1.70 17.37
CA TYR A 258 20.40 2.84 16.59
C TYR A 258 19.20 3.63 16.04
N THR A 259 18.58 4.43 16.92
CA THR A 259 17.48 5.31 16.53
C THR A 259 17.96 6.45 15.64
N THR A 260 17.05 7.13 15.00
CA THR A 260 17.36 8.28 14.12
C THR A 260 18.08 9.39 14.87
N GLU A 261 17.65 9.66 16.11
CA GLU A 261 18.26 10.63 17.01
C GLU A 261 19.66 10.19 17.42
N LEU A 262 19.83 8.93 17.83
CA LEU A 262 21.15 8.42 18.27
C LEU A 262 22.15 8.47 17.12
N ILE A 263 21.76 8.09 15.91
CA ILE A 263 22.65 8.19 14.74
C ILE A 263 23.02 9.65 14.48
N ALA A 264 22.07 10.58 14.55
CA ALA A 264 22.34 11.99 14.38
C ALA A 264 23.29 12.54 15.45
N ASP A 265 23.14 12.13 16.71
CA ASP A 265 24.02 12.53 17.79
C ASP A 265 25.45 11.96 17.62
N ILE A 266 25.58 10.69 17.24
CA ILE A 266 26.88 10.07 16.93
C ILE A 266 27.59 10.83 15.80
N ILE A 267 26.87 11.14 14.70
CA ILE A 267 27.41 11.91 13.57
C ILE A 267 27.87 13.29 14.03
N LYS A 268 27.08 13.98 14.86
CA LYS A 268 27.41 15.31 15.38
C LYS A 268 28.68 15.28 16.23
N GLU A 269 28.80 14.37 17.16
CA GLU A 269 29.97 14.20 18.01
C GLU A 269 31.21 13.83 17.17
N ALA A 270 31.09 12.92 16.23
CA ALA A 270 32.15 12.53 15.30
C ALA A 270 32.62 13.70 14.43
N GLY A 271 31.75 14.67 14.16
CA GLY A 271 32.05 15.88 13.40
C GLY A 271 32.98 16.86 14.13
N SER A 272 33.05 16.78 15.47
CA SER A 272 33.92 17.65 16.28
C SER A 272 33.83 19.14 15.90
N GLY A 273 32.61 19.62 15.63
CA GLY A 273 32.33 21.01 15.23
C GLY A 273 32.60 21.33 13.74
N LYS A 274 33.07 20.37 12.94
CA LYS A 274 33.28 20.55 11.50
C LYS A 274 31.98 20.54 10.71
N PHE A 275 30.98 19.76 11.17
CA PHE A 275 29.64 19.70 10.59
C PHE A 275 28.58 19.40 11.68
N GLU A 276 27.35 19.77 11.39
CA GLU A 276 26.17 19.52 12.24
C GLU A 276 25.32 18.42 11.68
N SER A 277 24.70 17.62 12.54
CA SER A 277 23.69 16.67 12.19
C SER A 277 22.29 17.12 12.64
N ARG A 278 21.27 16.75 11.88
CA ARG A 278 19.85 16.99 12.15
C ARG A 278 19.06 15.75 11.75
N THR A 279 17.96 15.55 12.43
CA THR A 279 16.97 14.55 12.06
C THR A 279 15.87 15.17 11.20
N ALA A 280 15.23 14.36 10.35
CA ALA A 280 14.05 14.73 9.58
C ALA A 280 13.12 13.52 9.46
N VAL A 281 11.89 13.64 9.95
CA VAL A 281 10.91 12.55 9.99
C VAL A 281 9.62 13.01 9.30
N PRO A 282 9.40 12.66 8.02
CA PRO A 282 8.18 13.02 7.31
C PRO A 282 6.92 12.36 7.90
N GLY A 283 7.06 11.19 8.54
CA GLY A 283 5.93 10.48 9.15
C GLY A 283 4.84 10.13 8.12
N HIS A 284 3.58 10.22 8.51
CA HIS A 284 2.43 9.82 7.69
C HIS A 284 2.21 10.67 6.42
N VAL A 285 2.84 11.84 6.31
CA VAL A 285 2.77 12.67 5.10
C VAL A 285 3.28 11.93 3.86
N GLN A 286 4.19 10.97 4.06
CA GLN A 286 4.74 10.16 2.97
C GLN A 286 3.70 9.27 2.27
N GLN A 287 2.57 8.95 2.89
CA GLN A 287 1.50 8.21 2.20
C GLN A 287 0.97 8.94 0.98
N GLY A 288 1.13 10.27 0.92
CA GLY A 288 0.56 11.13 -0.10
C GLY A 288 -0.94 11.35 0.08
N ARG A 289 -1.49 12.28 -0.70
CA ARG A 289 -2.91 12.61 -0.66
C ARG A 289 -3.65 12.05 -1.86
N GLN A 290 -3.18 12.43 -3.05
CA GLN A 290 -3.74 11.99 -4.32
C GLN A 290 -2.84 10.92 -4.92
N PRO A 291 -3.41 9.82 -5.45
CA PRO A 291 -2.61 8.81 -6.10
C PRO A 291 -1.91 9.37 -7.35
N SER A 292 -0.67 8.96 -7.57
CA SER A 292 0.09 9.26 -8.76
C SER A 292 -0.59 8.70 -10.01
N SER A 293 -0.18 9.14 -11.18
CA SER A 293 -0.68 8.60 -12.45
C SER A 293 -0.42 7.11 -12.59
N MET A 294 0.73 6.65 -12.13
CA MET A 294 1.08 5.23 -12.15
C MET A 294 0.17 4.41 -11.24
N ASP A 295 -0.01 4.84 -9.98
CA ASP A 295 -0.90 4.18 -9.04
C ASP A 295 -2.35 4.14 -9.55
N ARG A 296 -2.84 5.21 -10.19
CA ARG A 296 -4.19 5.21 -10.80
C ARG A 296 -4.32 4.21 -11.94
N CYS A 297 -3.32 4.12 -12.81
CA CYS A 297 -3.31 3.16 -13.92
C CYS A 297 -3.31 1.72 -13.41
N TYR A 298 -2.47 1.41 -12.44
CA TYR A 298 -2.43 0.07 -11.84
C TYR A 298 -3.69 -0.24 -11.04
N ALA A 299 -4.26 0.73 -10.33
CA ALA A 299 -5.54 0.56 -9.63
C ALA A 299 -6.67 0.12 -10.57
N VAL A 300 -6.77 0.74 -11.76
CA VAL A 300 -7.73 0.34 -12.79
C VAL A 300 -7.45 -1.07 -13.29
N ARG A 301 -6.21 -1.37 -13.66
CA ARG A 301 -5.83 -2.68 -14.20
C ARG A 301 -6.06 -3.81 -13.20
N PHE A 302 -5.65 -3.63 -11.96
CA PHE A 302 -5.79 -4.64 -10.91
C PHE A 302 -7.25 -4.80 -10.51
N GLY A 303 -8.01 -3.72 -10.35
CA GLY A 303 -9.44 -3.79 -10.05
C GLY A 303 -10.23 -4.58 -11.08
N ILE A 304 -9.97 -4.33 -12.38
CA ILE A 304 -10.59 -5.08 -13.49
C ILE A 304 -10.18 -6.56 -13.44
N LYS A 305 -8.87 -6.85 -13.30
CA LYS A 305 -8.37 -8.24 -13.27
C LYS A 305 -8.95 -9.05 -12.11
N CYS A 306 -9.10 -8.46 -10.93
CA CYS A 306 -9.77 -9.13 -9.81
C CYS A 306 -11.21 -9.52 -10.15
N CYS A 307 -11.96 -8.65 -10.79
CA CYS A 307 -13.32 -8.93 -11.21
C CYS A 307 -13.38 -10.02 -12.30
N GLU A 308 -12.52 -9.92 -13.32
CA GLU A 308 -12.41 -10.94 -14.40
C GLU A 308 -12.06 -12.32 -13.84
N PHE A 309 -11.16 -12.40 -12.87
CA PHE A 309 -10.83 -13.65 -12.20
C PHE A 309 -12.07 -14.24 -11.49
N ILE A 310 -12.78 -13.41 -10.72
CA ILE A 310 -14.00 -13.83 -10.00
C ILE A 310 -15.07 -14.33 -11.00
N GLU A 311 -15.28 -13.64 -12.12
CA GLU A 311 -16.21 -14.08 -13.17
C GLU A 311 -15.80 -15.41 -13.78
N ASN A 312 -14.54 -15.55 -14.19
CA ASN A 312 -14.03 -16.74 -14.85
C ASN A 312 -14.12 -17.95 -13.93
N TRP A 313 -13.76 -17.76 -12.65
CA TRP A 313 -13.88 -18.83 -11.66
C TRP A 313 -15.34 -19.31 -11.53
N ASN A 314 -16.30 -18.40 -11.40
CA ASN A 314 -17.70 -18.75 -11.29
C ASN A 314 -18.27 -19.43 -12.56
N LYS A 315 -17.69 -19.15 -13.74
CA LYS A 315 -18.07 -19.79 -14.99
C LYS A 315 -17.51 -21.22 -15.12
N THR A 316 -16.24 -21.42 -14.74
CA THR A 316 -15.50 -22.66 -15.01
C THR A 316 -15.60 -23.70 -13.89
N VAL A 317 -15.87 -23.31 -12.66
CA VAL A 317 -15.68 -24.15 -11.47
C VAL A 317 -16.99 -24.41 -10.72
N ARG A 318 -18.15 -24.15 -11.33
CA ARG A 318 -19.45 -24.44 -10.72
C ARG A 318 -19.61 -25.91 -10.26
N ASP A 319 -18.85 -26.85 -10.82
CA ASP A 319 -18.96 -28.29 -10.55
C ASP A 319 -17.70 -28.89 -9.86
N GLU A 320 -16.60 -28.17 -9.70
CA GLU A 320 -15.41 -28.69 -9.04
C GLU A 320 -14.92 -27.75 -7.94
N VAL A 321 -14.93 -28.21 -6.69
CA VAL A 321 -14.41 -27.49 -5.52
C VAL A 321 -12.87 -27.45 -5.60
N LYS A 322 -12.31 -26.59 -6.44
CA LYS A 322 -10.87 -26.27 -6.45
C LYS A 322 -10.64 -24.90 -5.84
N VAL A 323 -9.78 -24.91 -4.84
CA VAL A 323 -9.29 -23.69 -4.18
C VAL A 323 -8.25 -23.04 -5.07
N VAL A 324 -8.55 -21.88 -5.63
CA VAL A 324 -7.59 -21.05 -6.35
C VAL A 324 -7.44 -19.74 -5.59
N ILE A 325 -6.21 -19.43 -5.21
CA ILE A 325 -5.82 -18.11 -4.72
C ILE A 325 -5.06 -17.45 -5.85
N GLU A 326 -5.52 -16.32 -6.33
CA GLU A 326 -4.78 -15.50 -7.27
C GLU A 326 -4.49 -14.13 -6.63
N ILE A 327 -3.22 -13.77 -6.67
CA ILE A 327 -2.75 -12.43 -6.34
C ILE A 327 -2.59 -11.71 -7.67
N CYS A 328 -3.25 -10.55 -7.84
CA CYS A 328 -3.12 -9.77 -9.06
C CYS A 328 -1.70 -9.21 -9.18
N LEU A 329 -0.95 -9.74 -10.14
CA LEU A 329 0.42 -9.31 -10.50
C LEU A 329 0.41 -8.14 -11.48
#